data_2b10bf065c666130813df2cb68eacbd7
#
_entry.id   2b10bf065c666130813df2cb68eacbd7
#
_cell.length_a   1.000
_cell.length_b   1.000
_cell.length_c   1.000
_cell.angle_alpha   90.00
_cell.angle_beta   90.00
_cell.angle_gamma   90.00
#
_symmetry.space_group_name_H-M   'P 1'
#
loop_
_entity.id
_entity.type
_entity.pdbx_description
1 polymer ?
#
loop_
_entity_poly.entity_id
_entity_poly.type
_entity_poly.pdbx_seq_one_letter_code
_entity_poly.pdbx_strand_id
1 'polypeptide(L)'
;MNKRQAKKITKKRNKALVERYPFLLPRNVFSDEVNKDYDYMFTELDCMPKGWKKAFGYLLCEDIRNALINANMLDEYRILQVKEKYGTLRWYDNGATEEIYDIISKYEHISEFCCITCGKLNVPIFNHGWISPQCHNCFKTFRDGFRHRYEKYKKGYYEETKNEDIEKMIVAQPNLQPTYEVTIHSQGKKITKVMDVSDIIEKINKKQNKIPK
;
A
#
# COMPACT_ATOMS: atom_id res chain seq x y z
N MET A 1 4.90 4.98 -26.71
CA MET A 1 4.61 6.29 -26.08
C MET A 1 5.93 6.94 -25.68
N ASN A 2 6.17 8.19 -26.08
CA ASN A 2 7.40 8.89 -25.71
C ASN A 2 7.34 9.45 -24.27
N LYS A 3 8.52 9.76 -23.69
CA LYS A 3 8.65 10.24 -22.29
C LYS A 3 7.83 11.52 -22.01
N ARG A 4 7.71 12.43 -22.99
CA ARG A 4 6.96 13.69 -22.86
C ARG A 4 5.45 13.44 -22.76
N GLN A 5 4.93 12.52 -23.56
CA GLN A 5 3.52 12.11 -23.51
C GLN A 5 3.19 11.40 -22.17
N ALA A 6 4.08 10.49 -21.71
CA ALA A 6 3.91 9.83 -20.42
C ALA A 6 3.81 10.83 -19.26
N LYS A 7 4.70 11.85 -19.22
CA LYS A 7 4.66 12.92 -18.21
C LYS A 7 3.34 13.71 -18.26
N LYS A 8 2.85 14.07 -19.44
CA LYS A 8 1.57 14.79 -19.58
C LYS A 8 0.40 13.97 -19.03
N ILE A 9 0.35 12.68 -19.36
CA ILE A 9 -0.70 11.77 -18.87
C ILE A 9 -0.64 11.65 -17.34
N THR A 10 0.57 11.49 -16.77
CA THR A 10 0.76 11.42 -15.32
C THR A 10 0.26 12.68 -14.63
N LYS A 11 0.67 13.87 -15.09
CA LYS A 11 0.22 15.15 -14.53
C LYS A 11 -1.30 15.31 -14.59
N LYS A 12 -1.92 15.01 -15.75
CA LYS A 12 -3.38 15.09 -15.91
C LYS A 12 -4.11 14.15 -14.93
N ARG A 13 -3.64 12.89 -14.82
CA ARG A 13 -4.21 11.91 -13.89
C ARG A 13 -4.05 12.35 -12.44
N ASN A 14 -2.86 12.77 -12.04
CA ASN A 14 -2.58 13.18 -10.67
C ASN A 14 -3.33 14.45 -10.28
N LYS A 15 -3.50 15.40 -11.22
CA LYS A 15 -4.35 16.59 -11.01
C LYS A 15 -5.78 16.18 -10.69
N ALA A 16 -6.40 15.31 -11.50
CA ALA A 16 -7.74 14.79 -11.24
C ALA A 16 -7.84 14.00 -9.92
N LEU A 17 -6.77 13.29 -9.52
CA LEU A 17 -6.74 12.58 -8.24
C LEU A 17 -6.72 13.56 -7.06
N VAL A 18 -5.92 14.61 -7.11
CA VAL A 18 -5.85 15.64 -6.06
C VAL A 18 -7.15 16.45 -5.99
N GLU A 19 -7.78 16.76 -7.13
CA GLU A 19 -9.09 17.41 -7.17
C GLU A 19 -10.19 16.55 -6.50
N ARG A 20 -10.13 15.21 -6.66
CA ARG A 20 -11.08 14.29 -6.04
C ARG A 20 -10.74 13.98 -4.57
N TYR A 21 -9.45 13.86 -4.25
CA TYR A 21 -8.90 13.51 -2.96
C TYR A 21 -7.88 14.58 -2.54
N PRO A 22 -8.30 15.72 -1.98
CA PRO A 22 -7.42 16.84 -1.65
C PRO A 22 -6.26 16.46 -0.73
N PHE A 23 -6.45 15.47 0.13
CA PHE A 23 -5.45 14.94 1.04
C PHE A 23 -4.28 14.21 0.35
N LEU A 24 -4.38 13.90 -0.95
CA LEU A 24 -3.27 13.34 -1.74
C LEU A 24 -2.27 14.39 -2.22
N LEU A 25 -2.55 15.68 -2.01
CA LEU A 25 -1.65 16.77 -2.36
C LEU A 25 -0.42 16.75 -1.43
N PRO A 26 0.80 16.57 -1.97
CA PRO A 26 2.00 16.58 -1.16
C PRO A 26 2.24 17.94 -0.51
N ARG A 27 2.50 17.94 0.79
CA ARG A 27 2.78 19.13 1.60
C ARG A 27 4.05 18.94 2.42
N ASN A 28 4.65 20.02 2.81
CA ASN A 28 5.72 19.97 3.79
C ASN A 28 5.12 19.59 5.16
N VAL A 29 5.67 18.54 5.79
CA VAL A 29 5.15 17.99 7.06
C VAL A 29 5.25 19.01 8.22
N PHE A 30 6.17 19.97 8.14
CA PHE A 30 6.40 20.96 9.20
C PHE A 30 5.65 22.28 8.97
N SER A 31 5.57 22.76 7.72
CA SER A 31 4.93 24.04 7.40
C SER A 31 3.52 23.92 6.83
N ASP A 32 3.06 22.69 6.52
CA ASP A 32 1.81 22.39 5.80
C ASP A 32 1.69 23.11 4.44
N GLU A 33 2.77 23.66 3.93
CA GLU A 33 2.78 24.37 2.66
C GLU A 33 2.95 23.42 1.48
N VAL A 34 2.24 23.71 0.40
CA VAL A 34 2.48 23.08 -0.89
C VAL A 34 3.70 23.71 -1.54
N ASN A 35 4.61 22.87 -2.08
CA ASN A 35 5.76 23.39 -2.83
C ASN A 35 5.26 24.26 -3.99
N LYS A 36 5.80 25.48 -4.11
CA LYS A 36 5.44 26.45 -5.17
C LYS A 36 5.64 25.89 -6.58
N ASP A 37 6.62 24.99 -6.76
CA ASP A 37 6.94 24.35 -8.03
C ASP A 37 6.23 22.99 -8.23
N TYR A 38 5.23 22.68 -7.41
CA TYR A 38 4.49 21.42 -7.51
C TYR A 38 3.78 21.30 -8.84
N ASP A 39 4.09 20.24 -9.58
CA ASP A 39 3.69 20.08 -10.99
C ASP A 39 2.83 18.83 -11.27
N TYR A 40 2.26 18.23 -10.23
CA TYR A 40 1.44 17.00 -10.29
C TYR A 40 2.16 15.75 -10.82
N MET A 41 3.48 15.71 -10.76
CA MET A 41 4.23 14.50 -11.14
C MET A 41 4.16 13.40 -10.08
N PHE A 42 3.76 13.74 -8.86
CA PHE A 42 3.70 12.88 -7.68
C PHE A 42 2.47 13.21 -6.84
N THR A 43 1.93 12.23 -6.13
CA THR A 43 0.90 12.38 -5.08
C THR A 43 1.28 11.52 -3.87
N GLU A 44 0.71 11.76 -2.68
CA GLU A 44 0.98 10.93 -1.49
C GLU A 44 0.65 9.45 -1.72
N LEU A 45 -0.30 9.14 -2.60
CA LEU A 45 -0.60 7.76 -2.99
C LEU A 45 0.56 7.06 -3.73
N ASP A 46 1.50 7.80 -4.29
CA ASP A 46 2.68 7.23 -4.96
C ASP A 46 3.73 6.69 -3.97
N CYS A 47 3.63 7.04 -2.68
CA CYS A 47 4.41 6.46 -1.59
C CYS A 47 4.01 5.01 -1.28
N MET A 48 2.78 4.62 -1.63
CA MET A 48 2.30 3.26 -1.44
C MET A 48 2.95 2.29 -2.42
N PRO A 49 3.33 1.07 -1.99
CA PRO A 49 3.79 0.01 -2.89
C PRO A 49 2.86 -0.19 -4.08
N LYS A 50 3.45 -0.38 -5.25
CA LYS A 50 2.71 -0.42 -6.53
C LYS A 50 1.59 -1.47 -6.54
N GLY A 51 1.82 -2.64 -5.92
CA GLY A 51 0.81 -3.70 -5.85
C GLY A 51 -0.40 -3.29 -5.01
N TRP A 52 -0.16 -2.71 -3.84
CA TRP A 52 -1.23 -2.23 -2.96
C TRP A 52 -2.00 -1.07 -3.58
N LYS A 53 -1.28 -0.10 -4.17
CA LYS A 53 -1.93 0.98 -4.92
C LYS A 53 -2.85 0.46 -6.01
N LYS A 54 -2.41 -0.57 -6.76
CA LYS A 54 -3.20 -1.22 -7.82
C LYS A 54 -4.40 -1.97 -7.25
N ALA A 55 -4.21 -2.73 -6.16
CA ALA A 55 -5.26 -3.55 -5.56
C ALA A 55 -6.34 -2.69 -4.91
N PHE A 56 -5.95 -1.88 -3.94
CA PHE A 56 -6.89 -1.20 -3.06
C PHE A 56 -6.62 0.31 -2.84
N GLY A 57 -5.50 0.88 -3.30
CA GLY A 57 -5.16 2.27 -2.99
C GLY A 57 -6.25 3.27 -3.32
N TYR A 58 -6.95 3.10 -4.45
CA TYR A 58 -8.07 3.96 -4.82
C TYR A 58 -9.35 3.67 -4.01
N LEU A 59 -9.56 2.42 -3.58
CA LEU A 59 -10.68 2.06 -2.70
C LEU A 59 -10.50 2.72 -1.34
N LEU A 60 -9.30 2.62 -0.76
CA LEU A 60 -8.95 3.29 0.49
C LEU A 60 -9.19 4.81 0.40
N CYS A 61 -8.71 5.46 -0.67
CA CYS A 61 -8.93 6.90 -0.85
C CYS A 61 -10.41 7.26 -0.95
N GLU A 62 -11.23 6.44 -1.61
CA GLU A 62 -12.66 6.68 -1.73
C GLU A 62 -13.39 6.50 -0.39
N ASP A 63 -13.06 5.43 0.35
CA ASP A 63 -13.68 5.17 1.66
C ASP A 63 -13.31 6.28 2.67
N ILE A 64 -12.02 6.70 2.73
CA ILE A 64 -11.58 7.84 3.54
C ILE A 64 -12.31 9.11 3.13
N ARG A 65 -12.40 9.41 1.82
CA ARG A 65 -13.07 10.60 1.32
C ARG A 65 -14.54 10.67 1.77
N ASN A 66 -15.25 9.56 1.65
CA ASN A 66 -16.66 9.50 2.03
C ASN A 66 -16.84 9.74 3.54
N ALA A 67 -16.03 9.12 4.38
CA ALA A 67 -16.03 9.33 5.82
C ALA A 67 -15.66 10.79 6.18
N LEU A 68 -14.67 11.38 5.50
CA LEU A 68 -14.28 12.79 5.70
C LEU A 68 -15.40 13.77 5.32
N ILE A 69 -16.14 13.50 4.25
CA ILE A 69 -17.33 14.32 3.88
C ILE A 69 -18.38 14.24 4.97
N ASN A 70 -18.70 13.03 5.45
CA ASN A 70 -19.67 12.83 6.51
C ASN A 70 -19.28 13.52 7.82
N ALA A 71 -17.97 13.55 8.11
CA ALA A 71 -17.42 14.22 9.29
C ALA A 71 -17.15 15.73 9.10
N ASN A 72 -17.37 16.27 7.89
CA ASN A 72 -17.08 17.67 7.55
C ASN A 72 -15.59 18.05 7.69
N MET A 73 -14.67 17.09 7.44
CA MET A 73 -13.22 17.21 7.66
C MET A 73 -12.39 17.19 6.36
N LEU A 74 -13.02 17.13 5.19
CA LEU A 74 -12.31 16.91 3.92
C LEU A 74 -11.22 17.97 3.64
N ASP A 75 -11.46 19.21 4.00
CA ASP A 75 -10.54 20.32 3.74
C ASP A 75 -9.41 20.42 4.78
N GLU A 76 -9.61 19.84 5.96
CA GLU A 76 -8.65 19.90 7.07
C GLU A 76 -7.75 18.66 7.15
N TYR A 77 -8.23 17.53 6.62
CA TYR A 77 -7.51 16.27 6.70
C TYR A 77 -6.28 16.26 5.78
N ARG A 78 -5.14 15.83 6.33
CA ARG A 78 -3.85 15.74 5.63
C ARG A 78 -3.15 14.42 5.91
N ILE A 79 -2.56 13.85 4.87
CA ILE A 79 -1.63 12.74 5.00
C ILE A 79 -0.27 13.31 5.41
N LEU A 80 0.30 12.77 6.47
CA LEU A 80 1.65 13.09 6.91
C LEU A 80 2.67 12.12 6.31
N GLN A 81 2.32 10.84 6.19
CA GLN A 81 3.19 9.84 5.59
C GLN A 81 2.41 8.58 5.20
N VAL A 82 2.67 8.06 4.02
CA VAL A 82 2.28 6.71 3.60
C VAL A 82 3.56 5.91 3.36
N LYS A 83 3.66 4.71 3.95
CA LYS A 83 4.82 3.84 3.74
C LYS A 83 4.51 2.38 3.97
N GLU A 84 5.39 1.51 3.48
CA GLU A 84 5.48 0.13 3.91
C GLU A 84 6.40 0.04 5.14
N LYS A 85 6.03 -0.76 6.12
CA LYS A 85 6.86 -1.10 7.26
C LYS A 85 6.60 -2.53 7.72
N TYR A 86 7.63 -3.37 7.68
CA TYR A 86 7.56 -4.79 8.07
C TYR A 86 6.48 -5.60 7.33
N GLY A 87 6.32 -5.33 6.03
CA GLY A 87 5.33 -6.03 5.21
C GLY A 87 3.91 -5.48 5.32
N THR A 88 3.68 -4.40 6.06
CA THR A 88 2.37 -3.80 6.27
C THR A 88 2.31 -2.35 5.82
N LEU A 89 1.14 -1.89 5.37
CA LEU A 89 0.88 -0.48 5.12
C LEU A 89 0.90 0.30 6.43
N ARG A 90 1.45 1.51 6.39
CA ARG A 90 1.30 2.51 7.44
C ARG A 90 0.81 3.80 6.82
N TRP A 91 -0.30 4.30 7.37
CA TRP A 91 -0.92 5.53 6.95
C TRP A 91 -0.99 6.49 8.14
N TYR A 92 -0.23 7.57 8.08
CA TYR A 92 -0.19 8.58 9.12
C TYR A 92 -0.84 9.86 8.60
N ASP A 93 -1.65 10.49 9.45
CA ASP A 93 -2.39 11.71 9.17
C ASP A 93 -2.28 12.74 10.31
N ASN A 94 -2.90 13.89 10.12
CA ASN A 94 -2.92 14.98 11.09
C ASN A 94 -4.04 14.87 12.16
N GLY A 95 -4.72 13.74 12.23
CA GLY A 95 -5.83 13.46 13.13
C GLY A 95 -7.16 13.30 12.40
N ALA A 96 -7.91 12.29 12.78
CA ALA A 96 -9.17 11.92 12.17
C ALA A 96 -10.17 11.36 13.19
N THR A 97 -11.38 11.03 12.72
CA THR A 97 -12.40 10.35 13.53
C THR A 97 -12.07 8.86 13.70
N GLU A 98 -12.70 8.23 14.69
CA GLU A 98 -12.57 6.78 14.92
C GLU A 98 -12.98 5.98 13.66
N GLU A 99 -14.05 6.41 12.96
CA GLU A 99 -14.50 5.78 11.71
C GLU A 99 -13.39 5.76 10.65
N ILE A 100 -12.65 6.86 10.50
CA ILE A 100 -11.57 6.95 9.52
C ILE A 100 -10.40 6.05 9.93
N TYR A 101 -10.06 5.98 11.21
CA TYR A 101 -9.05 5.06 11.72
C TYR A 101 -9.45 3.59 11.54
N ASP A 102 -10.74 3.26 11.68
CA ASP A 102 -11.25 1.93 11.38
C ASP A 102 -11.08 1.58 9.90
N ILE A 103 -11.38 2.54 9.00
CA ILE A 103 -11.14 2.36 7.57
C ILE A 103 -9.66 2.10 7.30
N ILE A 104 -8.76 2.94 7.82
CA ILE A 104 -7.32 2.78 7.65
C ILE A 104 -6.86 1.41 8.16
N SER A 105 -7.29 1.02 9.37
CA SER A 105 -6.96 -0.27 9.98
C SER A 105 -7.35 -1.46 9.11
N LYS A 106 -8.52 -1.42 8.47
CA LYS A 106 -8.97 -2.46 7.52
C LYS A 106 -7.99 -2.64 6.36
N TYR A 107 -7.52 -1.55 5.78
CA TYR A 107 -6.60 -1.60 4.66
C TYR A 107 -5.16 -1.93 5.07
N GLU A 108 -4.72 -1.49 6.25
CA GLU A 108 -3.46 -1.92 6.85
C GLU A 108 -3.45 -3.44 7.04
N HIS A 109 -4.53 -4.00 7.60
CA HIS A 109 -4.69 -5.45 7.75
C HIS A 109 -4.66 -6.18 6.40
N ILE A 110 -5.46 -5.76 5.41
CA ILE A 110 -5.46 -6.37 4.08
C ILE A 110 -4.07 -6.35 3.43
N SER A 111 -3.28 -5.32 3.71
CA SER A 111 -1.95 -5.17 3.12
C SER A 111 -1.00 -6.31 3.48
N GLU A 112 -1.16 -6.93 4.66
CA GLU A 112 -0.37 -8.08 5.14
C GLU A 112 -0.53 -9.32 4.26
N PHE A 113 -1.66 -9.42 3.55
CA PHE A 113 -2.03 -10.55 2.70
C PHE A 113 -1.90 -10.24 1.21
N CYS A 114 -1.50 -9.02 0.87
CA CYS A 114 -1.51 -8.50 -0.48
C CYS A 114 -0.10 -8.32 -1.02
N CYS A 115 0.19 -8.91 -2.17
CA CYS A 115 1.49 -8.79 -2.83
C CYS A 115 1.87 -7.32 -3.07
N ILE A 116 2.97 -6.86 -2.48
CA ILE A 116 3.46 -5.47 -2.62
C ILE A 116 3.78 -5.09 -4.07
N THR A 117 4.02 -6.08 -4.95
CA THR A 117 4.45 -5.86 -6.34
C THR A 117 3.28 -5.89 -7.33
N CYS A 118 2.39 -6.90 -7.27
CA CYS A 118 1.32 -7.08 -8.26
C CYS A 118 -0.09 -6.89 -7.70
N GLY A 119 -0.28 -6.91 -6.38
CA GLY A 119 -1.56 -6.73 -5.71
C GLY A 119 -2.38 -8.02 -5.54
N LYS A 120 -1.84 -9.21 -5.85
CA LYS A 120 -2.52 -10.49 -5.62
C LYS A 120 -2.75 -10.69 -4.12
N LEU A 121 -3.95 -11.15 -3.72
CA LEU A 121 -4.26 -11.51 -2.33
C LEU A 121 -3.79 -12.91 -1.96
N ASN A 122 -3.76 -13.19 -0.66
CA ASN A 122 -3.39 -14.48 -0.07
C ASN A 122 -2.04 -14.98 -0.55
N VAL A 123 -1.02 -14.14 -0.38
CA VAL A 123 0.35 -14.46 -0.76
C VAL A 123 1.20 -14.80 0.46
N PRO A 124 2.27 -15.62 0.29
CA PRO A 124 3.19 -15.88 1.37
C PRO A 124 3.95 -14.62 1.81
N ILE A 125 4.40 -14.64 3.05
CA ILE A 125 5.30 -13.62 3.61
C ILE A 125 6.72 -14.16 3.55
N PHE A 126 7.59 -13.45 2.83
CA PHE A 126 9.01 -13.76 2.72
C PHE A 126 9.85 -12.92 3.68
N ASN A 127 10.91 -13.54 4.21
CA ASN A 127 11.98 -12.83 4.93
C ASN A 127 13.33 -13.14 4.26
N HIS A 128 13.91 -12.13 3.67
CA HIS A 128 15.24 -12.17 3.03
C HIS A 128 16.11 -10.98 3.50
N GLY A 129 16.02 -10.65 4.80
CA GLY A 129 16.53 -9.40 5.38
C GLY A 129 15.50 -8.25 5.32
N TRP A 130 14.41 -8.47 4.61
CA TRP A 130 13.25 -7.59 4.52
C TRP A 130 11.97 -8.43 4.49
N ILE A 131 11.07 -8.20 5.43
CA ILE A 131 9.78 -8.91 5.50
C ILE A 131 8.84 -8.30 4.48
N SER A 132 8.27 -9.13 3.59
CA SER A 132 7.32 -8.64 2.59
C SER A 132 6.31 -9.69 2.13
N PRO A 133 5.01 -9.34 2.01
CA PRO A 133 4.02 -10.18 1.36
C PRO A 133 4.23 -10.12 -0.16
N GLN A 134 4.59 -11.22 -0.77
CA GLN A 134 4.79 -11.33 -2.22
C GLN A 134 4.29 -12.67 -2.76
N CYS A 135 3.77 -12.71 -3.97
CA CYS A 135 3.56 -13.98 -4.66
C CYS A 135 4.90 -14.55 -5.16
N HIS A 136 5.01 -15.85 -5.30
CA HIS A 136 6.25 -16.55 -5.72
C HIS A 136 6.87 -15.95 -6.99
N ASN A 137 6.06 -15.65 -8.01
CA ASN A 137 6.56 -15.06 -9.25
C ASN A 137 7.17 -13.67 -9.05
N CYS A 138 6.52 -12.82 -8.26
CA CYS A 138 7.04 -11.48 -7.97
C CYS A 138 8.30 -11.53 -7.11
N PHE A 139 8.34 -12.43 -6.12
CA PHE A 139 9.51 -12.63 -5.27
C PHE A 139 10.69 -13.16 -6.08
N LYS A 140 10.49 -14.18 -6.92
CA LYS A 140 11.52 -14.70 -7.83
C LYS A 140 12.07 -13.61 -8.73
N THR A 141 11.21 -12.82 -9.38
CA THR A 141 11.63 -11.71 -10.25
C THR A 141 12.42 -10.65 -9.49
N PHE A 142 12.01 -10.31 -8.27
CA PHE A 142 12.71 -9.37 -7.40
C PHE A 142 14.10 -9.90 -7.03
N ARG A 143 14.17 -11.15 -6.58
CA ARG A 143 15.42 -11.83 -6.21
C ARG A 143 16.39 -11.91 -7.39
N ASP A 144 15.91 -12.35 -8.54
CA ASP A 144 16.74 -12.49 -9.74
C ASP A 144 17.25 -11.12 -10.22
N GLY A 145 16.42 -10.09 -10.15
CA GLY A 145 16.82 -8.72 -10.47
C GLY A 145 17.83 -8.12 -9.47
N PHE A 146 17.71 -8.47 -8.18
CA PHE A 146 18.65 -8.07 -7.14
C PHE A 146 19.99 -8.79 -7.34
N ARG A 147 19.96 -10.09 -7.58
CA ARG A 147 21.11 -10.94 -7.88
C ARG A 147 21.88 -10.40 -9.08
N HIS A 148 21.21 -10.13 -10.20
CA HIS A 148 21.85 -9.59 -11.41
C HIS A 148 22.56 -8.25 -11.17
N ARG A 149 21.97 -7.35 -10.37
CA ARG A 149 22.60 -6.08 -9.98
C ARG A 149 23.80 -6.29 -9.08
N TYR A 150 23.72 -7.23 -8.15
CA TYR A 150 24.79 -7.53 -7.20
C TYR A 150 25.98 -8.22 -7.86
N GLU A 151 25.75 -9.18 -8.75
CA GLU A 151 26.79 -9.85 -9.56
C GLU A 151 27.56 -8.87 -10.44
N LYS A 152 26.90 -7.81 -10.92
CA LYS A 152 27.56 -6.73 -11.67
C LYS A 152 28.56 -5.95 -10.82
N TYR A 153 28.35 -5.85 -9.50
CA TYR A 153 29.19 -5.07 -8.58
C TYR A 153 30.20 -5.91 -7.79
N LYS A 154 29.97 -7.22 -7.61
CA LYS A 154 30.88 -8.12 -6.89
C LYS A 154 31.04 -9.43 -7.66
N LYS A 155 32.01 -9.50 -8.53
CA LYS A 155 32.52 -10.77 -9.08
C LYS A 155 32.97 -11.65 -7.90
N GLY A 156 32.22 -12.71 -7.57
CA GLY A 156 32.71 -13.84 -6.79
C GLY A 156 32.07 -14.20 -5.46
N TYR A 157 30.85 -13.74 -5.11
CA TYR A 157 30.33 -14.00 -3.76
C TYR A 157 28.86 -14.43 -3.68
N TYR A 158 28.32 -15.19 -4.64
CA TYR A 158 27.01 -15.83 -4.46
C TYR A 158 27.01 -17.25 -5.03
N GLU A 159 26.83 -18.23 -4.13
CA GLU A 159 26.38 -19.57 -4.50
C GLU A 159 24.98 -19.50 -5.12
N GLU A 160 24.72 -20.37 -6.11
CA GLU A 160 23.40 -20.51 -6.72
C GLU A 160 22.36 -20.92 -5.68
N THR A 161 21.53 -19.98 -5.23
CA THR A 161 20.34 -20.31 -4.46
C THR A 161 19.35 -21.02 -5.38
N LYS A 162 19.23 -22.34 -5.22
CA LYS A 162 18.29 -23.20 -5.94
C LYS A 162 16.84 -22.81 -5.59
N ASN A 163 15.88 -23.21 -6.40
CA ASN A 163 14.43 -22.96 -6.11
C ASN A 163 14.00 -23.45 -4.72
N GLU A 164 14.62 -24.49 -4.20
CA GLU A 164 14.43 -25.01 -2.84
C GLU A 164 14.70 -23.98 -1.72
N ASP A 165 15.54 -22.98 -1.98
CA ASP A 165 15.85 -21.96 -0.97
C ASP A 165 14.78 -20.87 -0.88
N ILE A 166 13.91 -20.72 -1.90
CA ILE A 166 12.79 -19.76 -1.87
C ILE A 166 11.77 -20.17 -0.81
N GLU A 167 11.45 -21.47 -0.74
CA GLU A 167 10.50 -22.00 0.24
C GLU A 167 11.00 -21.80 1.69
N LYS A 168 12.31 -21.89 1.91
CA LYS A 168 12.93 -21.62 3.21
C LYS A 168 12.85 -20.16 3.66
N MET A 169 12.61 -19.23 2.72
CA MET A 169 12.44 -17.82 3.00
C MET A 169 10.99 -17.46 3.36
N ILE A 170 10.06 -18.39 3.21
CA ILE A 170 8.67 -18.19 3.60
C ILE A 170 8.56 -18.34 5.13
N VAL A 171 8.21 -17.24 5.80
CA VAL A 171 8.01 -17.23 7.26
C VAL A 171 6.55 -17.40 7.66
N ALA A 172 5.61 -17.13 6.73
CA ALA A 172 4.18 -17.35 6.93
C ALA A 172 3.45 -17.51 5.60
N GLN A 173 2.37 -18.32 5.62
CA GLN A 173 1.40 -18.43 4.52
C GLN A 173 0.02 -18.05 5.05
N PRO A 174 -0.22 -16.77 5.26
CA PRO A 174 -1.47 -16.31 5.86
C PRO A 174 -2.63 -16.45 4.86
N ASN A 175 -3.82 -16.64 5.40
CA ASN A 175 -5.07 -16.63 4.65
C ASN A 175 -5.95 -15.50 5.19
N LEU A 176 -6.22 -14.51 4.35
CA LEU A 176 -7.04 -13.36 4.71
C LEU A 176 -8.48 -13.81 4.99
N GLN A 177 -8.88 -13.68 6.24
CA GLN A 177 -10.24 -13.93 6.68
C GLN A 177 -11.11 -12.69 6.43
N PRO A 178 -12.43 -12.87 6.19
CA PRO A 178 -13.35 -11.76 5.99
C PRO A 178 -13.53 -10.89 7.23
N THR A 179 -13.26 -11.45 8.42
CA THR A 179 -13.33 -10.74 9.71
C THR A 179 -12.06 -10.96 10.51
N TYR A 180 -11.67 -9.97 11.33
CA TYR A 180 -10.56 -10.05 12.25
C TYR A 180 -10.81 -9.21 13.49
N GLU A 181 -10.13 -9.54 14.60
CA GLU A 181 -10.26 -8.81 15.86
C GLU A 181 -9.14 -7.77 16.00
N VAL A 182 -9.53 -6.56 16.43
CA VAL A 182 -8.58 -5.51 16.82
C VAL A 182 -8.77 -5.22 18.29
N THR A 183 -7.66 -5.21 19.03
CA THR A 183 -7.66 -4.78 20.42
C THR A 183 -7.11 -3.36 20.51
N ILE A 184 -7.93 -2.46 21.04
CA ILE A 184 -7.57 -1.05 21.26
C ILE A 184 -7.42 -0.84 22.77
N HIS A 185 -6.33 -0.22 23.18
CA HIS A 185 -6.13 0.22 24.55
C HIS A 185 -6.42 1.72 24.63
N SER A 186 -7.56 2.08 25.24
CA SER A 186 -7.95 3.47 25.43
C SER A 186 -8.27 3.74 26.90
N GLN A 187 -7.69 4.77 27.46
CA GLN A 187 -7.92 5.21 28.86
C GLN A 187 -7.82 4.06 29.89
N GLY A 188 -6.84 3.16 29.72
CA GLY A 188 -6.63 2.00 30.62
C GLY A 188 -7.62 0.86 30.43
N LYS A 189 -8.55 0.95 29.47
CA LYS A 189 -9.48 -0.13 29.13
C LYS A 189 -9.03 -0.84 27.86
N LYS A 190 -9.16 -2.17 27.87
CA LYS A 190 -8.98 -3.03 26.69
C LYS A 190 -10.33 -3.18 26.00
N ILE A 191 -10.45 -2.71 24.77
CA ILE A 191 -11.65 -2.84 23.94
C ILE A 191 -11.29 -3.73 22.77
N THR A 192 -12.01 -4.84 22.57
CA THR A 192 -11.87 -5.68 21.40
C THR A 192 -13.00 -5.39 20.43
N LYS A 193 -12.67 -5.12 19.17
CA LYS A 193 -13.60 -4.80 18.10
C LYS A 193 -13.40 -5.78 16.94
N VAL A 194 -14.50 -6.35 16.45
CA VAL A 194 -14.48 -7.20 15.25
C VAL A 194 -14.60 -6.29 14.03
N MET A 195 -13.67 -6.42 13.11
CA MET A 195 -13.61 -5.68 11.87
C MET A 195 -13.99 -6.58 10.70
N ASP A 196 -14.89 -6.13 9.84
CA ASP A 196 -15.30 -6.83 8.62
C ASP A 196 -14.64 -6.18 7.39
N VAL A 197 -14.01 -7.00 6.55
CA VAL A 197 -13.33 -6.60 5.32
C VAL A 197 -13.86 -7.32 4.09
N SER A 198 -14.98 -8.05 4.21
CA SER A 198 -15.60 -8.85 3.13
C SER A 198 -15.81 -8.05 1.85
N ASP A 199 -16.42 -6.88 1.96
CA ASP A 199 -16.70 -5.99 0.82
C ASP A 199 -15.44 -5.54 0.10
N ILE A 200 -14.38 -5.24 0.86
CA ILE A 200 -13.10 -4.80 0.30
C ILE A 200 -12.45 -5.95 -0.47
N ILE A 201 -12.44 -7.15 0.13
CA ILE A 201 -11.91 -8.37 -0.51
C ILE A 201 -12.66 -8.64 -1.82
N GLU A 202 -13.98 -8.55 -1.81
CA GLU A 202 -14.81 -8.77 -3.01
C GLU A 202 -14.49 -7.75 -4.12
N LYS A 203 -14.38 -6.46 -3.77
CA LYS A 203 -14.01 -5.38 -4.70
C LYS A 203 -12.63 -5.60 -5.31
N ILE A 204 -11.64 -6.03 -4.50
CA ILE A 204 -10.29 -6.35 -4.98
C ILE A 204 -10.31 -7.53 -5.95
N ASN A 205 -11.00 -8.62 -5.60
CA ASN A 205 -11.10 -9.82 -6.43
C ASN A 205 -11.81 -9.55 -7.76
N LYS A 206 -12.93 -8.80 -7.75
CA LYS A 206 -13.62 -8.37 -8.98
C LYS A 206 -12.71 -7.57 -9.90
N LYS A 207 -11.85 -6.73 -9.35
CA LYS A 207 -10.90 -5.92 -10.11
C LYS A 207 -9.76 -6.76 -10.70
N GLN A 208 -9.27 -7.77 -9.96
CA GLN A 208 -8.22 -8.67 -10.45
C GLN A 208 -8.70 -9.56 -11.59
N ASN A 209 -9.95 -10.03 -11.53
CA ASN A 209 -10.56 -10.90 -12.56
C ASN A 209 -10.86 -10.15 -13.87
N LYS A 210 -10.93 -8.81 -13.88
CA LYS A 210 -11.16 -8.00 -15.08
C LYS A 210 -9.89 -7.69 -15.87
N ILE A 211 -8.70 -8.04 -15.37
CA ILE A 211 -7.44 -7.83 -16.07
C ILE A 211 -7.17 -9.05 -16.94
N PRO A 212 -7.14 -8.93 -18.30
CA PRO A 212 -6.76 -10.04 -19.17
C PRO A 212 -5.36 -10.56 -18.78
N LYS A 213 -5.20 -11.89 -18.80
CA LYS A 213 -3.91 -12.56 -18.52
C LYS A 213 -2.86 -12.24 -19.57
#